data_48fade48b0823074d979f262cee8f18e
#
_entry.id   48fade48b0823074d979f262cee8f18e
#
_cell.length_a   1.000
_cell.length_b   1.000
_cell.length_c   1.000
_cell.angle_alpha   90.00
_cell.angle_beta   90.00
_cell.angle_gamma   90.00
#
_symmetry.space_group_name_H-M   'P 1'
#
loop_
_entity.id
_entity.type
_entity.pdbx_description
1 polymer ?
#
loop_
_entity_poly.entity_id
_entity_poly.type
_entity_poly.pdbx_seq_one_letter_code
_entity_poly.pdbx_strand_id
1 'polypeptide(L)'
;SIDIGTGECHVLETRSTPDDLNLYIDEAYRFLQTYNPIEIIIHYSKEISDVAKINSDNKFTTDNSMSFKSHKFTKQWFINVLEITTPNVYINNIKGSDYEKVSYQNQFLGKVYKGCGMLSPIEYIDMECMGDALISFMYLLQFAYEHKDNIIQNIRKPEIDNVYNHLILSNNAVQQLNVYDNFNNYSGKFNSLYNILCKCKTPIGKRLLKNRLLSPMVNIDVINNRYDLIDFFKNKYFNADKNTYIYEHYLHILTKIKD
;
A
#
# COMPACT_ATOMS: atom_id res chain seq x y z
N SER A 1 3.98 -0.87 4.59
CA SER A 1 3.44 0.46 4.93
C SER A 1 3.25 0.56 6.44
N ILE A 2 3.56 1.73 7.01
CA ILE A 2 3.33 2.05 8.43
C ILE A 2 2.64 3.41 8.51
N ASP A 3 1.52 3.48 9.22
CA ASP A 3 0.92 4.74 9.64
C ASP A 3 1.40 5.06 11.06
N ILE A 4 2.24 6.08 11.17
CA ILE A 4 2.83 6.53 12.43
C ILE A 4 1.78 7.06 13.40
N GLY A 5 0.68 7.61 12.89
CA GLY A 5 -0.38 8.21 13.70
C GLY A 5 -1.25 7.17 14.41
N THR A 6 -1.61 6.10 13.72
CA THR A 6 -2.49 5.02 14.23
C THR A 6 -1.73 3.80 14.73
N GLY A 7 -0.47 3.65 14.30
CA GLY A 7 0.34 2.44 14.52
C GLY A 7 -0.04 1.28 13.60
N GLU A 8 -0.92 1.47 12.65
CA GLU A 8 -1.34 0.43 11.71
C GLU A 8 -0.23 0.12 10.71
N CYS A 9 -0.01 -1.16 10.48
CA CYS A 9 1.02 -1.65 9.57
C CYS A 9 0.41 -2.64 8.60
N HIS A 10 0.81 -2.53 7.34
CA HIS A 10 0.42 -3.45 6.29
C HIS A 10 1.65 -3.95 5.56
N VAL A 11 1.67 -5.24 5.30
CA VAL A 11 2.79 -5.93 4.65
C VAL A 11 2.28 -6.75 3.48
N LEU A 12 2.98 -6.67 2.37
CA LEU A 12 2.71 -7.46 1.17
C LEU A 12 4.03 -8.04 0.67
N GLU A 13 4.05 -9.35 0.42
CA GLU A 13 5.11 -9.99 -0.36
C GLU A 13 4.51 -10.60 -1.61
N THR A 14 5.05 -10.27 -2.76
CA THR A 14 4.61 -10.80 -4.04
C THR A 14 5.81 -11.15 -4.90
N ARG A 15 5.64 -12.16 -5.75
CA ARG A 15 6.66 -12.65 -6.68
C ARG A 15 6.05 -12.78 -8.06
N SER A 16 6.89 -12.67 -9.09
CA SER A 16 6.48 -12.98 -10.46
C SER A 16 6.02 -14.43 -10.56
N THR A 17 4.97 -14.66 -11.34
CA THR A 17 4.56 -16.01 -11.75
C THR A 17 5.01 -16.28 -13.18
N PRO A 18 5.10 -17.56 -13.60
CA PRO A 18 5.42 -17.88 -15.00
C PRO A 18 4.42 -17.29 -16.00
N ASP A 19 3.17 -17.13 -15.56
CA ASP A 19 2.07 -16.62 -16.39
C ASP A 19 2.04 -15.09 -16.42
N ASP A 20 2.51 -14.43 -15.34
CA ASP A 20 2.58 -12.97 -15.23
C ASP A 20 3.89 -12.52 -14.60
N LEU A 21 4.79 -12.07 -15.47
CA LEU A 21 6.11 -11.61 -15.08
C LEU A 21 6.09 -10.20 -14.42
N ASN A 22 5.01 -9.45 -14.59
CA ASN A 22 4.88 -8.09 -14.08
C ASN A 22 4.03 -8.00 -12.81
N LEU A 23 3.49 -9.11 -12.33
CA LEU A 23 2.61 -9.16 -11.16
C LEU A 23 3.16 -8.38 -9.96
N TYR A 24 4.46 -8.50 -9.68
CA TYR A 24 5.09 -7.80 -8.55
C TYR A 24 5.07 -6.28 -8.70
N ILE A 25 5.14 -5.75 -9.92
CA ILE A 25 5.08 -4.31 -10.20
C ILE A 25 3.65 -3.81 -10.04
N ASP A 26 2.68 -4.53 -10.61
CA ASP A 26 1.27 -4.17 -10.55
C ASP A 26 0.76 -4.19 -9.10
N GLU A 27 1.17 -5.17 -8.31
CA GLU A 27 0.84 -5.25 -6.90
C GLU A 27 1.54 -4.16 -6.05
N ALA A 28 2.80 -3.85 -6.35
CA ALA A 28 3.50 -2.73 -5.70
C ALA A 28 2.82 -1.39 -6.02
N TYR A 29 2.40 -1.19 -7.28
CA TYR A 29 1.64 -0.03 -7.69
C TYR A 29 0.31 0.07 -6.93
N ARG A 30 -0.47 -1.03 -6.89
CA ARG A 30 -1.73 -1.11 -6.16
C ARG A 30 -1.53 -0.75 -4.68
N PHE A 31 -0.52 -1.35 -4.04
CA PHE A 31 -0.20 -1.11 -2.65
C PHE A 31 0.15 0.36 -2.37
N LEU A 32 0.99 0.97 -3.20
CA LEU A 32 1.34 2.38 -3.09
C LEU A 32 0.14 3.30 -3.28
N GLN A 33 -0.70 3.03 -4.26
CA GLN A 33 -1.91 3.84 -4.51
C GLN A 33 -2.96 3.69 -3.40
N THR A 34 -3.02 2.52 -2.78
CA THR A 34 -3.94 2.26 -1.66
C THR A 34 -3.57 3.06 -0.42
N TYR A 35 -2.30 3.00 -0.02
CA TYR A 35 -1.83 3.64 1.22
C TYR A 35 -1.32 5.06 1.02
N ASN A 36 -1.02 5.45 -0.19
CA ASN A 36 -0.54 6.80 -0.59
C ASN A 36 0.50 7.38 0.39
N PRO A 37 1.66 6.73 0.55
CA PRO A 37 2.65 7.10 1.55
C PRO A 37 3.27 8.47 1.26
N ILE A 38 3.65 9.19 2.30
CA ILE A 38 4.35 10.49 2.22
C ILE A 38 5.84 10.27 1.92
N GLU A 39 6.40 9.18 2.43
CA GLU A 39 7.80 8.80 2.26
C GLU A 39 7.90 7.37 1.75
N ILE A 40 8.79 7.12 0.82
CA ILE A 40 9.01 5.81 0.21
C ILE A 40 10.47 5.46 0.30
N ILE A 41 10.75 4.25 0.82
CA ILE A 41 12.10 3.72 0.91
C ILE A 41 12.17 2.48 0.03
N ILE A 42 13.09 2.49 -0.93
CA ILE A 42 13.32 1.39 -1.86
C ILE A 42 14.63 0.70 -1.48
N HIS A 43 14.55 -0.58 -1.20
CA HIS A 43 15.70 -1.39 -0.85
C HIS A 43 15.99 -2.44 -1.93
N TYR A 44 17.27 -2.75 -2.12
CA TYR A 44 17.71 -3.85 -2.97
C TYR A 44 18.88 -4.59 -2.32
N SER A 45 18.88 -5.92 -2.38
CA SER A 45 19.85 -6.79 -1.71
C SER A 45 20.90 -7.40 -2.63
N LYS A 46 20.68 -7.36 -3.95
CA LYS A 46 21.59 -8.00 -4.91
C LYS A 46 22.82 -7.15 -5.22
N GLU A 47 23.93 -7.84 -5.53
CA GLU A 47 25.06 -7.20 -6.19
C GLU A 47 24.60 -6.63 -7.52
N ILE A 48 24.32 -5.37 -7.52
CA ILE A 48 24.20 -4.64 -8.75
C ILE A 48 25.64 -4.18 -9.14
N SER A 49 26.52 -5.16 -9.34
CA SER A 49 27.81 -4.90 -9.97
C SER A 49 27.67 -4.23 -11.32
N ASP A 50 26.50 -4.40 -11.96
CA ASP A 50 26.14 -3.76 -13.23
C ASP A 50 25.37 -2.46 -13.08
N VAL A 51 24.84 -2.11 -11.90
CA VAL A 51 24.12 -0.83 -11.66
C VAL A 51 25.09 0.32 -11.36
N ALA A 52 26.27 0.04 -10.84
CA ALA A 52 27.28 1.06 -10.55
C ALA A 52 27.87 1.75 -11.81
N LYS A 53 27.56 1.27 -13.01
CA LYS A 53 27.95 1.90 -14.29
C LYS A 53 26.86 2.75 -14.92
N ILE A 54 25.84 3.14 -14.14
CA ILE A 54 24.77 4.01 -14.64
C ILE A 54 25.17 5.47 -14.43
N ASN A 55 26.10 5.92 -15.21
CA ASN A 55 26.24 7.34 -15.49
C ASN A 55 25.56 7.64 -16.84
N SER A 56 24.57 8.51 -16.76
CA SER A 56 24.36 9.62 -17.72
C SER A 56 23.77 9.40 -19.11
N ASP A 57 23.18 8.32 -19.53
CA ASP A 57 22.55 8.35 -20.86
C ASP A 57 21.04 8.03 -20.82
N ASN A 58 20.27 9.13 -20.84
CA ASN A 58 18.84 9.16 -21.13
C ASN A 58 18.59 8.74 -22.59
N LYS A 59 18.42 7.45 -22.87
CA LYS A 59 17.76 6.98 -24.08
C LYS A 59 16.76 5.89 -23.75
N PHE A 60 15.51 6.30 -23.74
CA PHE A 60 14.37 5.41 -23.84
C PHE A 60 14.35 4.80 -25.24
N THR A 61 14.55 3.50 -25.35
CA THR A 61 14.17 2.73 -26.53
C THR A 61 12.90 1.98 -26.19
N THR A 62 11.83 2.33 -26.87
CA THR A 62 10.52 1.69 -26.84
C THR A 62 10.56 0.38 -27.65
N ASP A 63 11.22 -0.63 -27.14
CA ASP A 63 11.12 -1.98 -27.72
C ASP A 63 10.29 -2.87 -26.80
N ASN A 64 9.12 -3.27 -27.32
CA ASN A 64 8.10 -4.08 -26.68
C ASN A 64 8.46 -5.57 -26.45
N SER A 65 9.72 -5.92 -26.46
CA SER A 65 10.18 -7.27 -26.08
C SER A 65 11.00 -7.17 -24.81
N MET A 66 10.34 -7.26 -23.65
CA MET A 66 10.99 -7.28 -22.35
C MET A 66 11.78 -8.58 -22.14
N SER A 67 13.00 -8.58 -22.65
CA SER A 67 14.03 -9.50 -22.20
C SER A 67 14.56 -8.98 -20.85
N PHE A 68 14.24 -9.66 -19.77
CA PHE A 68 14.55 -9.29 -18.37
C PHE A 68 16.05 -9.23 -18.04
N LYS A 69 16.94 -9.34 -19.01
CA LYS A 69 18.38 -9.51 -18.77
C LYS A 69 19.17 -8.23 -18.54
N SER A 70 18.60 -7.03 -18.63
CA SER A 70 19.36 -5.78 -18.50
C SER A 70 18.61 -4.53 -18.05
N HIS A 71 17.50 -4.64 -17.31
CA HIS A 71 16.82 -3.43 -16.84
C HIS A 71 17.57 -2.84 -15.65
N LYS A 72 18.12 -1.68 -15.86
CA LYS A 72 18.78 -0.87 -14.84
C LYS A 72 17.71 -0.22 -13.97
N PHE A 73 17.44 -0.78 -12.79
CA PHE A 73 16.50 -0.21 -11.80
C PHE A 73 17.10 1.10 -11.25
N THR A 74 16.71 2.23 -11.82
CA THR A 74 17.07 3.55 -11.32
C THR A 74 15.94 4.12 -10.47
N LYS A 75 16.26 5.11 -9.62
CA LYS A 75 15.24 5.88 -8.88
C LYS A 75 14.17 6.41 -9.84
N GLN A 76 14.57 6.97 -10.99
CA GLN A 76 13.64 7.50 -11.97
C GLN A 76 12.76 6.44 -12.61
N TRP A 77 13.28 5.23 -12.80
CA TRP A 77 12.50 4.11 -13.31
C TRP A 77 11.37 3.74 -12.32
N PHE A 78 11.68 3.63 -11.02
CA PHE A 78 10.65 3.36 -10.01
C PHE A 78 9.60 4.47 -9.93
N ILE A 79 10.03 5.73 -9.97
CA ILE A 79 9.12 6.88 -9.95
C ILE A 79 8.16 6.83 -11.13
N ASN A 80 8.66 6.53 -12.33
CA ASN A 80 7.83 6.49 -13.52
C ASN A 80 6.90 5.28 -13.57
N VAL A 81 7.40 4.09 -13.20
CA VAL A 81 6.63 2.84 -13.30
C VAL A 81 5.58 2.74 -12.20
N LEU A 82 5.92 3.17 -10.99
CA LEU A 82 4.99 3.14 -9.86
C LEU A 82 4.20 4.46 -9.71
N GLU A 83 4.37 5.41 -10.63
CA GLU A 83 3.70 6.73 -10.62
C GLU A 83 3.80 7.43 -9.25
N ILE A 84 5.01 7.43 -8.70
CA ILE A 84 5.26 8.01 -7.39
C ILE A 84 5.18 9.54 -7.51
N THR A 85 4.23 10.13 -6.81
CA THR A 85 4.02 11.59 -6.77
C THR A 85 4.75 12.27 -5.62
N THR A 86 5.16 11.49 -4.61
CA THR A 86 5.86 12.04 -3.44
C THR A 86 7.31 12.37 -3.74
N PRO A 87 7.82 13.53 -3.27
CA PRO A 87 9.21 13.93 -3.50
C PRO A 87 10.22 13.11 -2.66
N ASN A 88 9.75 12.53 -1.55
CA ASN A 88 10.59 11.87 -0.56
C ASN A 88 10.77 10.38 -0.90
N VAL A 89 11.66 10.10 -1.84
CA VAL A 89 12.01 8.73 -2.24
C VAL A 89 13.48 8.48 -1.94
N TYR A 90 13.75 7.50 -1.09
CA TYR A 90 15.08 7.07 -0.68
C TYR A 90 15.41 5.72 -1.32
N ILE A 91 16.65 5.53 -1.76
CA ILE A 91 17.12 4.25 -2.30
C ILE A 91 18.35 3.81 -1.54
N ASN A 92 18.29 2.63 -0.95
CA ASN A 92 19.36 2.08 -0.15
C ASN A 92 19.75 0.67 -0.61
N ASN A 93 21.05 0.39 -0.63
CA ASN A 93 21.57 -0.96 -0.80
C ASN A 93 21.69 -1.61 0.58
N ILE A 94 21.08 -2.78 0.74
CA ILE A 94 21.05 -3.50 2.02
C ILE A 94 21.97 -4.72 2.07
N LYS A 95 22.75 -4.95 1.04
CA LYS A 95 23.68 -6.09 1.00
C LYS A 95 24.65 -6.08 2.17
N GLY A 96 24.73 -7.22 2.87
CA GLY A 96 25.63 -7.40 4.02
C GLY A 96 25.22 -6.63 5.27
N SER A 97 23.98 -6.13 5.32
CA SER A 97 23.46 -5.46 6.50
C SER A 97 23.14 -6.46 7.61
N ASP A 98 23.14 -5.98 8.85
CA ASP A 98 22.74 -6.81 9.99
C ASP A 98 21.25 -7.19 9.96
N TYR A 99 20.44 -6.50 9.16
CA TYR A 99 19.00 -6.77 9.00
C TYR A 99 18.68 -8.11 8.34
N GLU A 100 19.63 -8.72 7.63
CA GLU A 100 19.49 -10.07 7.08
C GLU A 100 19.69 -11.15 8.16
N LYS A 101 20.25 -10.79 9.32
CA LYS A 101 20.53 -11.75 10.40
C LYS A 101 19.30 -11.95 11.28
N VAL A 102 18.82 -13.18 11.37
CA VAL A 102 17.65 -13.56 12.19
C VAL A 102 17.83 -13.15 13.67
N SER A 103 19.06 -13.24 14.20
CA SER A 103 19.34 -12.81 15.57
C SER A 103 19.11 -11.32 15.79
N TYR A 104 19.52 -10.49 14.84
CA TYR A 104 19.30 -9.05 14.89
C TYR A 104 17.79 -8.73 14.74
N GLN A 105 17.13 -9.39 13.80
CA GLN A 105 15.69 -9.22 13.56
C GLN A 105 14.88 -9.51 14.84
N ASN A 106 15.12 -10.65 15.48
CA ASN A 106 14.45 -10.99 16.75
C ASN A 106 14.78 -10.01 17.88
N GLN A 107 16.04 -9.56 17.99
CA GLN A 107 16.43 -8.60 19.01
C GLN A 107 15.75 -7.24 18.82
N PHE A 108 15.67 -6.76 17.58
CA PHE A 108 15.04 -5.48 17.27
C PHE A 108 13.53 -5.54 17.41
N LEU A 109 12.88 -6.55 16.83
CA LEU A 109 11.43 -6.75 16.93
C LEU A 109 10.98 -6.99 18.37
N GLY A 110 11.83 -7.60 19.21
CA GLY A 110 11.55 -7.74 20.64
C GLY A 110 11.50 -6.42 21.40
N LYS A 111 12.10 -5.33 20.88
CA LYS A 111 11.94 -3.97 21.44
C LYS A 111 10.59 -3.36 21.07
N VAL A 112 10.08 -3.70 19.88
CA VAL A 112 8.79 -3.21 19.36
C VAL A 112 7.63 -3.99 19.96
N TYR A 113 7.70 -5.33 19.91
CA TYR A 113 6.65 -6.25 20.35
C TYR A 113 7.04 -6.93 21.65
N LYS A 114 6.67 -6.33 22.77
CA LYS A 114 7.04 -6.84 24.12
C LYS A 114 6.15 -8.00 24.60
N GLY A 115 5.06 -8.29 23.92
CA GLY A 115 4.02 -9.25 24.34
C GLY A 115 4.03 -10.58 23.59
N CYS A 116 5.16 -11.02 23.01
CA CYS A 116 5.23 -12.21 22.15
C CYS A 116 4.99 -13.55 22.89
N GLY A 117 4.99 -13.55 24.24
CA GLY A 117 4.80 -14.77 25.02
C GLY A 117 5.94 -15.77 24.83
N MET A 118 5.61 -16.99 24.38
CA MET A 118 6.57 -18.05 24.08
C MET A 118 7.07 -18.05 22.64
N LEU A 119 6.47 -17.22 21.78
CA LEU A 119 6.82 -17.12 20.36
C LEU A 119 8.03 -16.20 20.18
N SER A 120 8.84 -16.48 19.18
CA SER A 120 9.81 -15.48 18.72
C SER A 120 9.07 -14.25 18.16
N PRO A 121 9.67 -13.06 18.21
CA PRO A 121 9.05 -11.87 17.62
C PRO A 121 8.67 -12.01 16.16
N ILE A 122 9.43 -12.75 15.37
CA ILE A 122 9.14 -13.03 13.95
C ILE A 122 7.90 -13.93 13.82
N GLU A 123 7.81 -14.99 14.63
CA GLU A 123 6.62 -15.86 14.69
C GLU A 123 5.37 -15.09 15.16
N TYR A 124 5.54 -14.21 16.13
CA TYR A 124 4.43 -13.38 16.62
C TYR A 124 3.80 -12.51 15.54
N ILE A 125 4.61 -11.98 14.61
CA ILE A 125 4.12 -11.15 13.51
C ILE A 125 3.73 -11.94 12.25
N ASP A 126 3.80 -13.28 12.27
CA ASP A 126 3.47 -14.21 11.17
C ASP A 126 4.31 -13.99 9.90
N MET A 127 5.56 -13.54 10.04
CA MET A 127 6.43 -13.23 8.89
C MET A 127 7.59 -14.21 8.68
N GLU A 128 7.52 -15.42 9.22
CA GLU A 128 8.58 -16.44 9.12
C GLU A 128 8.91 -16.82 7.68
N CYS A 129 7.89 -16.92 6.84
CA CYS A 129 8.01 -17.32 5.44
C CYS A 129 8.14 -16.13 4.47
N MET A 130 8.22 -14.90 4.98
CA MET A 130 8.21 -13.66 4.20
C MET A 130 9.54 -12.90 4.36
N GLY A 131 10.63 -13.48 3.84
CA GLY A 131 11.97 -12.97 4.09
C GLY A 131 12.22 -11.56 3.53
N ASP A 132 11.78 -11.29 2.31
CA ASP A 132 11.97 -10.00 1.67
C ASP A 132 11.09 -8.91 2.31
N ALA A 133 9.85 -9.28 2.64
CA ALA A 133 8.94 -8.38 3.35
C ALA A 133 9.41 -8.08 4.77
N LEU A 134 9.94 -9.07 5.48
CA LEU A 134 10.50 -8.90 6.82
C LEU A 134 11.67 -7.92 6.82
N ILE A 135 12.61 -8.06 5.90
CA ILE A 135 13.75 -7.15 5.75
C ILE A 135 13.24 -5.72 5.47
N SER A 136 12.32 -5.58 4.53
CA SER A 136 11.72 -4.28 4.19
C SER A 136 11.00 -3.64 5.38
N PHE A 137 10.29 -4.45 6.17
CA PHE A 137 9.59 -4.01 7.36
C PHE A 137 10.58 -3.56 8.46
N MET A 138 11.66 -4.32 8.67
CA MET A 138 12.72 -3.96 9.60
C MET A 138 13.36 -2.61 9.27
N TYR A 139 13.66 -2.36 7.99
CA TYR A 139 14.20 -1.08 7.56
C TYR A 139 13.24 0.07 7.80
N LEU A 140 11.96 -0.15 7.53
CA LEU A 140 10.94 0.87 7.75
C LEU A 140 10.77 1.19 9.25
N LEU A 141 10.82 0.16 10.11
CA LEU A 141 10.81 0.32 11.56
C LEU A 141 12.04 1.07 12.06
N GLN A 142 13.23 0.72 11.53
CA GLN A 142 14.47 1.39 11.90
C GLN A 142 14.46 2.86 11.48
N PHE A 143 13.99 3.15 10.27
CA PHE A 143 13.83 4.52 9.80
C PHE A 143 12.88 5.32 10.71
N ALA A 144 11.76 4.74 11.11
CA ALA A 144 10.82 5.37 12.05
C ALA A 144 11.47 5.61 13.43
N TYR A 145 12.27 4.64 13.91
CA TYR A 145 12.97 4.73 15.18
C TYR A 145 14.02 5.84 15.20
N GLU A 146 14.79 6.00 14.12
CA GLU A 146 15.81 7.05 13.98
C GLU A 146 15.20 8.46 13.98
N HIS A 147 13.97 8.58 13.50
CA HIS A 147 13.26 9.87 13.54
C HIS A 147 12.68 10.18 14.91
N LYS A 148 12.14 9.18 15.60
CA LYS A 148 11.58 9.34 16.94
C LYS A 148 11.40 7.99 17.64
N ASP A 149 12.15 7.76 18.70
CA ASP A 149 12.17 6.51 19.47
C ASP A 149 10.80 6.03 19.95
N ASN A 150 9.90 6.96 20.30
CA ASN A 150 8.60 6.64 20.86
C ASN A 150 7.61 6.06 19.82
N ILE A 151 7.88 6.25 18.52
CA ILE A 151 6.97 5.80 17.46
C ILE A 151 6.82 4.28 17.47
N ILE A 152 7.93 3.56 17.64
CA ILE A 152 7.94 2.09 17.60
C ILE A 152 7.14 1.44 18.73
N GLN A 153 6.86 2.14 19.83
CA GLN A 153 6.11 1.58 20.96
C GLN A 153 4.62 1.43 20.69
N ASN A 154 4.09 2.18 19.73
CA ASN A 154 2.67 2.18 19.39
C ASN A 154 2.35 1.37 18.12
N ILE A 155 3.35 0.73 17.52
CA ILE A 155 3.18 -0.04 16.30
C ILE A 155 2.45 -1.34 16.59
N ARG A 156 1.37 -1.58 15.86
CA ARG A 156 0.56 -2.78 15.96
C ARG A 156 1.18 -3.93 15.17
N LYS A 157 0.72 -5.15 15.45
CA LYS A 157 1.04 -6.31 14.62
C LYS A 157 0.66 -6.01 13.16
N PRO A 158 1.56 -6.25 12.19
CA PRO A 158 1.26 -5.98 10.80
C PRO A 158 0.13 -6.88 10.27
N GLU A 159 -0.74 -6.30 9.46
CA GLU A 159 -1.70 -7.04 8.68
C GLU A 159 -1.04 -7.49 7.38
N ILE A 160 -1.12 -8.78 7.10
CA ILE A 160 -0.55 -9.36 5.89
C ILE A 160 -1.59 -9.28 4.78
N ASP A 161 -1.33 -8.44 3.79
CA ASP A 161 -2.15 -8.36 2.59
C ASP A 161 -1.94 -9.61 1.74
N ASN A 162 -3.04 -10.20 1.29
CA ASN A 162 -3.02 -11.35 0.43
C ASN A 162 -3.48 -10.94 -0.99
N VAL A 163 -2.60 -11.17 -1.96
CA VAL A 163 -2.87 -10.87 -3.39
C VAL A 163 -4.15 -11.54 -3.88
N TYR A 164 -4.42 -12.76 -3.40
CA TYR A 164 -5.58 -13.56 -3.85
C TYR A 164 -6.94 -13.08 -3.31
N ASN A 165 -6.96 -12.18 -2.34
CA ASN A 165 -8.22 -11.63 -1.80
C ASN A 165 -8.81 -10.53 -2.68
N HIS A 166 -8.06 -10.03 -3.65
CA HIS A 166 -8.46 -8.94 -4.53
C HIS A 166 -8.36 -9.34 -5.99
N LEU A 167 -9.19 -8.72 -6.82
CA LEU A 167 -9.04 -8.78 -8.26
C LEU A 167 -7.75 -8.03 -8.65
N ILE A 168 -6.87 -8.72 -9.35
CA ILE A 168 -5.63 -8.12 -9.86
C ILE A 168 -5.98 -7.20 -11.01
N LEU A 169 -5.81 -5.91 -10.83
CA LEU A 169 -5.94 -4.91 -11.87
C LEU A 169 -4.53 -4.45 -12.26
N SER A 170 -4.11 -4.76 -13.48
CA SER A 170 -2.84 -4.23 -13.98
C SER A 170 -2.89 -2.69 -14.02
N ASN A 171 -1.73 -2.04 -13.87
CA ASN A 171 -1.63 -0.59 -13.94
C ASN A 171 -2.24 -0.02 -15.23
N ASN A 172 -1.95 -0.65 -16.37
CA ASN A 172 -2.55 -0.28 -17.65
C ASN A 172 -4.08 -0.35 -17.66
N ALA A 173 -4.69 -1.36 -17.02
CA ALA A 173 -6.13 -1.48 -16.93
C ALA A 173 -6.73 -0.35 -16.09
N VAL A 174 -6.13 -0.01 -14.96
CA VAL A 174 -6.57 1.10 -14.10
C VAL A 174 -6.56 2.43 -14.87
N GLN A 175 -5.50 2.67 -15.65
CA GLN A 175 -5.35 3.87 -16.46
C GLN A 175 -6.33 3.90 -17.65
N GLN A 176 -6.38 2.83 -18.44
CA GLN A 176 -7.23 2.76 -19.64
C GLN A 176 -8.73 2.85 -19.32
N LEU A 177 -9.14 2.28 -18.19
CA LEU A 177 -10.52 2.36 -17.70
C LEU A 177 -10.80 3.66 -16.94
N ASN A 178 -9.81 4.52 -16.75
CA ASN A 178 -9.91 5.74 -15.94
C ASN A 178 -10.58 5.47 -14.58
N VAL A 179 -10.14 4.43 -13.89
CA VAL A 179 -10.73 4.05 -12.60
C VAL A 179 -10.52 5.14 -11.55
N TYR A 180 -9.33 5.74 -11.53
CA TYR A 180 -8.97 6.83 -10.65
C TYR A 180 -8.18 7.90 -11.42
N ASP A 181 -8.37 9.18 -11.06
CA ASP A 181 -7.66 10.29 -11.70
C ASP A 181 -6.18 10.23 -11.34
N ASN A 182 -5.37 9.90 -12.30
CA ASN A 182 -3.96 10.25 -12.27
C ASN A 182 -3.86 11.73 -12.68
N PHE A 183 -3.09 12.49 -11.94
CA PHE A 183 -2.92 13.95 -11.97
C PHE A 183 -2.74 14.60 -13.37
N ASN A 184 -2.96 13.88 -14.43
CA ASN A 184 -2.79 14.30 -15.80
C ASN A 184 -4.10 14.85 -16.40
N ASN A 185 -4.30 16.14 -16.22
CA ASN A 185 -4.80 17.06 -17.23
C ASN A 185 -6.28 17.29 -17.48
N TYR A 186 -7.24 16.68 -16.83
CA TYR A 186 -8.62 17.08 -17.03
C TYR A 186 -9.38 17.31 -15.74
N SER A 187 -9.66 18.58 -15.44
CA SER A 187 -10.53 18.98 -14.33
C SER A 187 -12.01 18.86 -14.72
N GLY A 188 -12.61 17.71 -14.50
CA GLY A 188 -14.03 17.53 -14.78
C GLY A 188 -14.66 16.43 -13.93
N LYS A 189 -15.97 16.56 -13.66
CA LYS A 189 -16.73 15.59 -12.85
C LYS A 189 -16.78 14.17 -13.45
N PHE A 190 -16.53 14.03 -14.73
CA PHE A 190 -16.63 12.76 -15.47
C PHE A 190 -15.28 12.18 -15.90
N ASN A 191 -14.20 12.63 -15.29
CA ASN A 191 -12.86 12.20 -15.69
C ASN A 191 -12.50 10.80 -15.26
N SER A 192 -13.05 10.32 -14.16
CA SER A 192 -12.78 8.97 -13.67
C SER A 192 -14.02 8.33 -13.09
N LEU A 193 -13.99 6.99 -13.03
CA LEU A 193 -15.02 6.21 -12.35
C LEU A 193 -15.19 6.66 -10.90
N TYR A 194 -14.07 6.92 -10.22
CA TYR A 194 -14.06 7.45 -8.86
C TYR A 194 -14.84 8.77 -8.76
N ASN A 195 -14.61 9.73 -9.64
CA ASN A 195 -15.26 11.04 -9.58
C ASN A 195 -16.78 10.95 -9.85
N ILE A 196 -17.19 10.02 -10.71
CA ILE A 196 -18.61 9.76 -10.99
C ILE A 196 -19.30 9.18 -9.75
N LEU A 197 -18.68 8.19 -9.11
CA LEU A 197 -19.25 7.43 -7.99
C LEU A 197 -19.09 8.15 -6.64
N CYS A 198 -18.08 9.01 -6.49
CA CYS A 198 -17.76 9.64 -5.22
C CYS A 198 -18.80 10.68 -4.81
N LYS A 199 -19.76 10.24 -4.01
CA LYS A 199 -20.73 11.12 -3.33
C LYS A 199 -20.43 11.21 -1.82
N CYS A 200 -19.26 10.73 -1.41
CA CYS A 200 -18.85 10.71 0.00
C CYS A 200 -18.66 12.12 0.53
N LYS A 201 -19.22 12.38 1.72
CA LYS A 201 -19.11 13.67 2.42
C LYS A 201 -17.85 13.76 3.26
N THR A 202 -17.38 12.63 3.82
CA THR A 202 -16.25 12.57 4.73
C THR A 202 -14.94 12.20 4.01
N PRO A 203 -13.77 12.68 4.47
CA PRO A 203 -12.46 12.27 3.94
C PRO A 203 -12.24 10.76 4.07
N ILE A 204 -12.62 10.16 5.20
CA ILE A 204 -12.54 8.72 5.46
C ILE A 204 -13.33 7.94 4.41
N GLY A 205 -14.57 8.35 4.12
CA GLY A 205 -15.41 7.73 3.08
C GLY A 205 -14.79 7.83 1.69
N LYS A 206 -14.17 8.96 1.37
CA LYS A 206 -13.46 9.16 0.08
C LYS A 206 -12.28 8.20 -0.06
N ARG A 207 -11.47 8.06 0.98
CA ARG A 207 -10.34 7.10 1.00
C ARG A 207 -10.81 5.66 0.89
N LEU A 208 -11.85 5.29 1.65
CA LEU A 208 -12.43 3.95 1.58
C LEU A 208 -12.97 3.62 0.18
N LEU A 209 -13.65 4.56 -0.47
CA LEU A 209 -14.13 4.36 -1.84
C LEU A 209 -12.98 4.20 -2.83
N LYS A 210 -11.94 5.03 -2.72
CA LYS A 210 -10.72 4.91 -3.53
C LYS A 210 -10.10 3.52 -3.38
N ASN A 211 -9.89 3.07 -2.14
CA ASN A 211 -9.31 1.77 -1.85
C ASN A 211 -10.16 0.64 -2.46
N ARG A 212 -11.48 0.67 -2.28
CA ARG A 212 -12.37 -0.35 -2.85
C ARG A 212 -12.39 -0.41 -4.37
N LEU A 213 -12.16 0.71 -5.04
CA LEU A 213 -12.09 0.75 -6.50
C LEU A 213 -10.75 0.24 -7.04
N LEU A 214 -9.65 0.53 -6.33
CA LEU A 214 -8.31 0.08 -6.73
C LEU A 214 -8.03 -1.38 -6.33
N SER A 215 -8.69 -1.87 -5.28
CA SER A 215 -8.55 -3.24 -4.77
C SER A 215 -9.92 -3.91 -4.65
N PRO A 216 -10.58 -4.26 -5.79
CA PRO A 216 -11.88 -4.91 -5.77
C PRO A 216 -11.77 -6.29 -5.12
N MET A 217 -12.63 -6.57 -4.16
CA MET A 217 -12.63 -7.81 -3.41
C MET A 217 -13.27 -8.95 -4.21
N VAL A 218 -12.73 -10.17 -4.09
CA VAL A 218 -13.21 -11.36 -4.81
C VAL A 218 -14.07 -12.25 -3.91
N ASN A 219 -13.89 -12.17 -2.59
CA ASN A 219 -14.62 -13.02 -1.64
C ASN A 219 -16.12 -12.66 -1.59
N ILE A 220 -16.96 -13.62 -2.01
CA ILE A 220 -18.41 -13.47 -2.13
C ILE A 220 -19.07 -13.20 -0.78
N ASP A 221 -18.64 -13.88 0.29
CA ASP A 221 -19.23 -13.72 1.62
C ASP A 221 -19.00 -12.31 2.17
N VAL A 222 -17.80 -11.77 1.96
CA VAL A 222 -17.49 -10.40 2.38
C VAL A 222 -18.26 -9.37 1.55
N ILE A 223 -18.46 -9.63 0.25
CA ILE A 223 -19.28 -8.77 -0.62
C ILE A 223 -20.72 -8.76 -0.15
N ASN A 224 -21.30 -9.93 0.11
CA ASN A 224 -22.68 -10.06 0.61
C ASN A 224 -22.85 -9.37 1.96
N ASN A 225 -21.95 -9.57 2.91
CA ASN A 225 -21.96 -8.87 4.20
C ASN A 225 -21.95 -7.33 4.03
N ARG A 226 -21.24 -6.82 3.02
CA ARG A 226 -21.26 -5.38 2.71
C ARG A 226 -22.61 -4.93 2.17
N TYR A 227 -23.26 -5.73 1.31
CA TYR A 227 -24.60 -5.44 0.82
C TYR A 227 -25.62 -5.47 1.94
N ASP A 228 -25.57 -6.46 2.81
CA ASP A 228 -26.46 -6.56 3.98
C ASP A 228 -26.32 -5.33 4.90
N LEU A 229 -25.10 -4.87 5.11
CA LEU A 229 -24.84 -3.63 5.86
C LEU A 229 -25.45 -2.40 5.17
N ILE A 230 -25.32 -2.29 3.87
CA ILE A 230 -25.91 -1.18 3.09
C ILE A 230 -27.44 -1.23 3.19
N ASP A 231 -28.04 -2.39 3.03
CA ASP A 231 -29.48 -2.58 3.13
C ASP A 231 -30.00 -2.31 4.56
N PHE A 232 -29.25 -2.74 5.57
CA PHE A 232 -29.57 -2.42 6.95
C PHE A 232 -29.63 -0.89 7.18
N PHE A 233 -28.59 -0.16 6.73
CA PHE A 233 -28.57 1.30 6.87
C PHE A 233 -29.65 1.96 6.05
N LYS A 234 -29.88 1.51 4.81
CA LYS A 234 -30.93 2.02 3.95
C LYS A 234 -32.31 1.87 4.60
N ASN A 235 -32.63 0.68 5.10
CA ASN A 235 -33.92 0.40 5.71
C ASN A 235 -34.11 1.16 7.04
N LYS A 236 -33.06 1.24 7.86
CA LYS A 236 -33.15 1.89 9.17
C LYS A 236 -33.22 3.42 9.08
N TYR A 237 -32.56 4.02 8.11
CA TYR A 237 -32.39 5.48 8.06
C TYR A 237 -33.18 6.16 6.96
N PHE A 238 -33.50 5.48 5.85
CA PHE A 238 -34.26 6.06 4.75
C PHE A 238 -35.76 5.80 4.85
N ASN A 239 -36.19 4.72 5.52
CA ASN A 239 -37.62 4.41 5.67
C ASN A 239 -38.21 4.94 6.98
N ALA A 240 -37.42 5.59 7.84
CA ALA A 240 -37.89 6.16 9.09
C ALA A 240 -38.25 7.64 8.88
N ASP A 241 -39.48 7.92 8.52
CA ASP A 241 -40.05 9.26 8.22
C ASP A 241 -39.88 10.33 9.32
N LYS A 242 -39.27 10.02 10.45
CA LYS A 242 -39.11 10.95 11.59
C LYS A 242 -37.69 11.21 12.07
N ASN A 243 -36.67 10.57 11.49
CA ASN A 243 -35.29 10.67 12.00
C ASN A 243 -34.31 11.37 11.04
N THR A 244 -34.77 12.03 10.02
CA THR A 244 -33.95 12.74 9.02
C THR A 244 -33.05 13.80 9.70
N TYR A 245 -33.56 14.50 10.70
CA TYR A 245 -32.80 15.51 11.45
C TYR A 245 -31.62 14.92 12.26
N ILE A 246 -31.80 13.76 12.85
CA ILE A 246 -30.74 13.11 13.62
C ILE A 246 -29.62 12.67 12.69
N TYR A 247 -29.96 12.10 11.53
CA TYR A 247 -28.99 11.65 10.54
C TYR A 247 -28.19 12.82 9.96
N GLU A 248 -28.82 13.93 9.59
CA GLU A 248 -28.14 15.13 9.12
C GLU A 248 -27.21 15.72 10.17
N HIS A 249 -27.62 15.72 11.43
CA HIS A 249 -26.78 16.17 12.53
C HIS A 249 -25.52 15.33 12.71
N TYR A 250 -25.65 13.99 12.72
CA TYR A 250 -24.49 13.08 12.78
C TYR A 250 -23.60 13.20 11.55
N LEU A 251 -24.16 13.33 10.36
CA LEU A 251 -23.41 13.54 9.14
C LEU A 251 -22.59 14.85 9.20
N HIS A 252 -23.19 15.91 9.73
CA HIS A 252 -22.51 17.17 9.91
C HIS A 252 -21.37 17.09 10.94
N ILE A 253 -21.55 16.32 12.02
CA ILE A 253 -20.46 16.06 12.98
C ILE A 253 -19.33 15.28 12.31
N LEU A 254 -19.64 14.17 11.59
CA LEU A 254 -18.66 13.36 10.88
C LEU A 254 -17.88 14.14 9.82
N THR A 255 -18.49 15.13 9.16
CA THR A 255 -17.78 15.98 8.19
C THR A 255 -16.79 16.96 8.84
N LYS A 256 -16.92 17.21 10.13
CA LYS A 256 -15.99 18.07 10.89
C LYS A 256 -14.81 17.32 11.49
N ILE A 257 -14.88 15.99 11.55
CA ILE A 257 -13.75 15.17 11.97
C ILE A 257 -12.69 15.27 10.86
N LYS A 258 -11.60 15.95 11.19
CA LYS A 258 -10.39 15.97 10.36
C LYS A 258 -9.52 14.79 10.80
N ASP A 259 -8.89 14.15 9.82
CA ASP A 259 -7.90 13.09 10.06
C ASP A 259 -6.67 13.61 10.80
#